data_f3d7d019678a75ad4c4d1cd591b19037
#
_entry.id   f3d7d019678a75ad4c4d1cd591b19037
#
_cell.length_a   1.000
_cell.length_b   1.000
_cell.length_c   1.000
_cell.angle_alpha   90.00
_cell.angle_beta   90.00
_cell.angle_gamma   90.00
#
_symmetry.space_group_name_H-M   'P 1'
#
loop_
_entity.id
_entity.type
_entity.pdbx_description
1 polymer ?
#
loop_
_entity_poly.entity_id
_entity_poly.type
_entity_poly.pdbx_seq_one_letter_code
_entity_poly.pdbx_strand_id
1 'polypeptide(L)'
;MADAACDLDAVRLTPGQAGDNPQLLPLLDDYLASDYTDVGPLDVRLLGDKAYSHPSTRRELRRRRVKHTIPERRDQIANRKAKGSAGGRPPAFDVKIYQLRNTIERAFGRLKQWRGVATRYDKYALTFLGGVLLASTIMISRTASRN
;
A
#
# COMPACT_ATOMS: atom_id res chain seq x y z
N MET A 1 -2.12 -3.45 3.27
CA MET A 1 -2.75 -2.14 3.01
C MET A 1 -3.27 -1.58 4.33
N ALA A 2 -3.56 -0.30 4.41
CA ALA A 2 -4.18 0.30 5.58
C ALA A 2 -5.23 1.31 5.11
N ASP A 3 -6.31 1.40 5.84
CA ASP A 3 -7.44 2.28 5.58
C ASP A 3 -7.26 3.68 6.21
N ALA A 4 -8.29 4.53 6.16
CA ALA A 4 -8.28 5.86 6.73
C ALA A 4 -8.24 5.87 8.27
N ALA A 5 -8.67 4.79 8.93
CA ALA A 5 -8.61 4.61 10.38
C ALA A 5 -7.22 4.18 10.88
N CYS A 6 -6.26 3.96 9.98
CA CYS A 6 -4.92 3.40 10.24
C CYS A 6 -4.95 1.92 10.62
N ASP A 7 -5.97 1.20 10.22
CA ASP A 7 -6.07 -0.24 10.41
C ASP A 7 -5.44 -0.99 9.22
N LEU A 8 -4.91 -2.18 9.47
CA LEU A 8 -4.24 -3.00 8.46
C LEU A 8 -5.22 -4.02 7.89
N ASP A 9 -5.78 -3.72 6.73
CA ASP A 9 -6.80 -4.56 6.08
C ASP A 9 -6.21 -5.74 5.32
N ALA A 10 -5.02 -5.59 4.76
CA ALA A 10 -4.33 -6.66 4.05
C ALA A 10 -2.83 -6.62 4.30
N VAL A 11 -2.25 -7.78 4.56
CA VAL A 11 -0.82 -7.97 4.82
C VAL A 11 -0.32 -9.16 4.03
N ARG A 12 0.80 -8.97 3.34
CA ARG A 12 1.49 -10.04 2.62
C ARG A 12 2.95 -10.11 3.05
N LEU A 13 3.43 -11.29 3.35
CA LEU A 13 4.84 -11.55 3.65
C LEU A 13 5.54 -12.06 2.41
N THR A 14 6.73 -11.53 2.17
CA THR A 14 7.58 -11.94 1.05
C THR A 14 9.03 -12.10 1.53
N PRO A 15 9.85 -12.89 0.84
CA PRO A 15 11.29 -12.93 1.12
C PRO A 15 11.90 -11.52 1.09
N GLY A 16 12.88 -11.25 1.95
CA GLY A 16 13.44 -9.90 2.12
C GLY A 16 14.09 -9.31 0.87
N GLN A 17 14.48 -10.14 -0.10
CA GLN A 17 15.00 -9.72 -1.40
C GLN A 17 13.91 -9.45 -2.45
N ALA A 18 12.66 -9.77 -2.17
CA ALA A 18 11.57 -9.48 -3.10
C ALA A 18 11.33 -7.97 -3.17
N GLY A 19 11.25 -7.44 -4.38
CA GLY A 19 10.93 -6.03 -4.58
C GLY A 19 9.46 -5.73 -4.21
N ASP A 20 9.19 -4.52 -3.73
CA ASP A 20 7.85 -4.13 -3.29
C ASP A 20 6.86 -3.98 -4.46
N ASN A 21 7.33 -3.46 -5.60
CA ASN A 21 6.44 -3.14 -6.72
C ASN A 21 5.68 -4.35 -7.29
N PRO A 22 6.28 -5.55 -7.45
CA PRO A 22 5.54 -6.74 -7.88
C PRO A 22 4.46 -7.20 -6.92
N GLN A 23 4.57 -6.85 -5.63
CA GLN A 23 3.64 -7.28 -4.59
C GLN A 23 2.38 -6.43 -4.49
N LEU A 24 2.38 -5.25 -5.12
CA LEU A 24 1.26 -4.32 -5.02
C LEU A 24 -0.04 -4.90 -5.57
N LEU A 25 0.01 -5.47 -6.76
CA LEU A 25 -1.19 -6.00 -7.42
C LEU A 25 -1.74 -7.24 -6.70
N PRO A 26 -0.91 -8.24 -6.32
CA PRO A 26 -1.38 -9.34 -5.48
C PRO A 26 -1.95 -8.89 -4.13
N LEU A 27 -1.34 -7.88 -3.48
CA LEU A 27 -1.86 -7.34 -2.22
C LEU A 27 -3.21 -6.62 -2.41
N LEU A 28 -3.37 -5.94 -3.54
CA LEU A 28 -4.65 -5.32 -3.91
C LEU A 28 -5.73 -6.38 -4.19
N ASP A 29 -5.36 -7.50 -4.82
CA ASP A 29 -6.27 -8.63 -5.06
C ASP A 29 -6.70 -9.26 -3.72
N ASP A 30 -5.78 -9.47 -2.79
CA ASP A 30 -6.10 -9.96 -1.43
C ASP A 30 -7.05 -9.03 -0.70
N TYR A 31 -6.84 -7.71 -0.82
CA TYR A 31 -7.71 -6.70 -0.22
C TYR A 31 -9.13 -6.72 -0.81
N LEU A 32 -9.25 -6.75 -2.14
CA LEU A 32 -10.53 -6.73 -2.83
C LEU A 32 -11.31 -8.06 -2.71
N ALA A 33 -10.62 -9.17 -2.45
CA ALA A 33 -11.22 -10.48 -2.22
C ALA A 33 -11.62 -10.71 -0.76
N SER A 34 -11.30 -9.79 0.16
CA SER A 34 -11.65 -9.96 1.57
C SER A 34 -13.14 -9.68 1.77
N ASP A 35 -13.83 -10.57 2.50
CA ASP A 35 -15.26 -10.45 2.82
C ASP A 35 -15.57 -9.24 3.74
N TYR A 36 -14.55 -8.54 4.22
CA TYR A 36 -14.66 -7.37 5.08
C TYR A 36 -14.80 -6.05 4.32
N THR A 37 -14.71 -6.08 2.99
CA THR A 37 -14.81 -4.87 2.18
C THR A 37 -15.99 -4.98 1.22
N ASP A 38 -17.10 -4.28 1.52
CA ASP A 38 -18.18 -4.01 0.55
C ASP A 38 -17.75 -3.00 -0.53
N VAL A 39 -16.43 -2.77 -0.66
CA VAL A 39 -15.88 -1.72 -1.51
C VAL A 39 -15.46 -2.29 -2.85
N GLY A 40 -16.13 -1.89 -3.92
CA GLY A 40 -15.75 -2.26 -5.27
C GLY A 40 -14.43 -1.59 -5.73
N PRO A 41 -13.78 -2.11 -6.79
CA PRO A 41 -12.53 -1.55 -7.32
C PRO A 41 -12.64 -0.08 -7.74
N LEU A 42 -13.83 0.39 -8.09
CA LEU A 42 -14.11 1.77 -8.52
C LEU A 42 -14.07 2.76 -7.34
N ASP A 43 -14.33 2.30 -6.13
CA ASP A 43 -14.42 3.12 -4.94
C ASP A 43 -13.08 3.19 -4.19
N VAL A 44 -12.16 2.30 -4.53
CA VAL A 44 -10.81 2.29 -3.97
C VAL A 44 -9.94 3.37 -4.61
N ARG A 45 -9.27 4.14 -3.79
CA ARG A 45 -8.17 5.01 -4.24
C ARG A 45 -6.87 4.56 -3.60
N LEU A 46 -6.00 4.01 -4.41
CA LEU A 46 -4.68 3.52 -3.98
C LEU A 46 -3.69 4.67 -3.85
N LEU A 47 -3.10 4.82 -2.67
CA LEU A 47 -2.02 5.77 -2.40
C LEU A 47 -0.72 4.98 -2.24
N GLY A 48 0.17 5.07 -3.21
CA GLY A 48 1.46 4.37 -3.19
C GLY A 48 2.62 5.35 -3.16
N ASP A 49 3.76 4.91 -2.66
CA ASP A 49 4.99 5.68 -2.77
C ASP A 49 5.60 5.57 -4.18
N LYS A 50 6.70 6.28 -4.40
CA LYS A 50 7.39 6.28 -5.70
C LYS A 50 8.02 4.93 -6.09
N ALA A 51 8.17 3.97 -5.17
CA ALA A 51 8.62 2.61 -5.48
C ALA A 51 7.62 1.90 -6.41
N TYR A 52 6.32 2.22 -6.26
CA TYR A 52 5.24 1.65 -7.07
C TYR A 52 4.97 2.41 -8.38
N SER A 53 5.83 3.35 -8.76
CA SER A 53 5.62 4.20 -9.94
C SER A 53 5.90 3.54 -11.29
N HIS A 54 6.18 2.23 -11.32
CA HIS A 54 6.52 1.52 -12.56
C HIS A 54 5.39 1.64 -13.61
N PRO A 55 5.73 1.86 -14.91
CA PRO A 55 4.73 2.05 -15.96
C PRO A 55 3.75 0.88 -16.11
N SER A 56 4.21 -0.38 -15.92
CA SER A 56 3.34 -1.56 -15.99
C SER A 56 2.31 -1.55 -14.85
N THR A 57 2.73 -1.21 -13.63
CA THR A 57 1.84 -1.10 -12.47
C THR A 57 0.75 -0.07 -12.70
N ARG A 58 1.11 1.14 -13.19
CA ARG A 58 0.13 2.17 -13.52
C ARG A 58 -0.82 1.76 -14.66
N ARG A 59 -0.30 1.01 -15.66
CA ARG A 59 -1.13 0.47 -16.75
C ARG A 59 -2.16 -0.51 -16.21
N GLU A 60 -1.74 -1.41 -15.35
CA GLU A 60 -2.61 -2.41 -14.76
C GLU A 60 -3.66 -1.80 -13.82
N LEU A 61 -3.30 -0.84 -12.99
CA LEU A 61 -4.25 -0.11 -12.16
C LEU A 61 -5.32 0.61 -13.01
N ARG A 62 -4.91 1.22 -14.13
CA ARG A 62 -5.86 1.82 -15.09
C ARG A 62 -6.77 0.79 -15.74
N ARG A 63 -6.21 -0.36 -16.16
CA ARG A 63 -6.99 -1.46 -16.72
C ARG A 63 -8.07 -1.95 -15.78
N ARG A 64 -7.73 -2.03 -14.48
CA ARG A 64 -8.64 -2.42 -13.39
C ARG A 64 -9.55 -1.27 -12.93
N ARG A 65 -9.45 -0.08 -13.54
CA ARG A 65 -10.19 1.13 -13.16
C ARG A 65 -9.97 1.60 -11.72
N VAL A 66 -8.88 1.17 -11.08
CA VAL A 66 -8.50 1.59 -9.72
C VAL A 66 -7.91 3.00 -9.77
N LYS A 67 -8.54 3.93 -9.08
CA LYS A 67 -8.01 5.29 -8.91
C LYS A 67 -6.72 5.21 -8.10
N HIS A 68 -5.68 5.90 -8.54
CA HIS A 68 -4.40 5.84 -7.83
C HIS A 68 -3.68 7.19 -7.83
N THR A 69 -2.97 7.47 -6.75
CA THR A 69 -2.10 8.63 -6.59
C THR A 69 -0.71 8.13 -6.15
N ILE A 70 0.21 8.10 -7.09
CA ILE A 70 1.57 7.61 -6.92
C ILE A 70 2.51 8.66 -7.53
N PRO A 71 3.51 9.19 -6.82
CA PRO A 71 4.44 10.17 -7.39
C PRO A 71 5.36 9.53 -8.45
N GLU A 72 5.85 10.36 -9.38
CA GLU A 72 6.91 9.94 -10.29
C GLU A 72 8.28 9.97 -9.58
N ARG A 73 9.18 9.09 -10.00
CA ARG A 73 10.60 9.19 -9.63
C ARG A 73 11.30 10.25 -10.45
N ARG A 74 12.40 10.79 -9.94
CA ARG A 74 13.17 11.84 -10.62
C ARG A 74 13.64 11.41 -12.00
N ASP A 75 14.11 10.17 -12.14
CA ASP A 75 14.53 9.58 -13.42
C ASP A 75 13.38 9.51 -14.44
N GLN A 76 12.17 9.15 -14.01
CA GLN A 76 10.99 9.13 -14.88
C GLN A 76 10.63 10.53 -15.38
N ILE A 77 10.67 11.53 -14.49
CA ILE A 77 10.44 12.93 -14.86
C ILE A 77 11.48 13.41 -15.86
N ALA A 78 12.77 13.13 -15.62
CA ALA A 78 13.86 13.50 -16.51
C ALA A 78 13.73 12.84 -17.90
N ASN A 79 13.49 11.53 -17.93
CA ASN A 79 13.29 10.77 -19.15
C ASN A 79 12.07 11.27 -19.96
N ARG A 80 10.97 11.61 -19.28
CA ARG A 80 9.78 12.16 -19.95
C ARG A 80 10.08 13.52 -20.54
N LYS A 81 10.76 14.41 -19.80
CA LYS A 81 11.17 15.74 -20.29
C LYS A 81 12.13 15.65 -21.47
N ALA A 82 13.10 14.74 -21.42
CA ALA A 82 14.08 14.52 -22.51
C ALA A 82 13.41 14.08 -23.82
N LYS A 83 12.29 13.38 -23.75
CA LYS A 83 11.50 12.95 -24.92
C LYS A 83 10.63 14.09 -25.52
N GLY A 84 10.58 15.25 -24.92
CA GLY A 84 9.77 16.38 -25.38
C GLY A 84 8.28 15.98 -25.54
N SER A 85 7.70 16.28 -26.70
CA SER A 85 6.29 15.92 -27.01
C SER A 85 6.00 14.43 -26.98
N ALA A 86 6.99 13.58 -27.33
CA ALA A 86 6.86 12.13 -27.26
C ALA A 86 6.85 11.58 -25.81
N GLY A 87 7.23 12.38 -24.83
CA GLY A 87 7.20 12.01 -23.42
C GLY A 87 5.81 11.93 -22.80
N GLY A 88 4.82 12.49 -23.46
CA GLY A 88 3.41 12.47 -23.06
C GLY A 88 3.09 13.28 -21.81
N ARG A 89 1.81 13.26 -21.41
CA ARG A 89 1.30 13.97 -20.24
C ARG A 89 1.81 13.34 -18.94
N PRO A 90 2.23 14.13 -17.95
CA PRO A 90 2.56 13.62 -16.62
C PRO A 90 1.36 12.88 -16.00
N PRO A 91 1.61 11.83 -15.19
CA PRO A 91 0.55 11.19 -14.42
C PRO A 91 -0.17 12.20 -13.53
N ALA A 92 -1.49 12.05 -13.40
CA ALA A 92 -2.26 12.87 -12.47
C ALA A 92 -1.75 12.63 -11.03
N PHE A 93 -1.43 13.71 -10.33
CA PHE A 93 -0.95 13.66 -8.95
C PHE A 93 -1.62 14.75 -8.12
N ASP A 94 -2.38 14.32 -7.12
CA ASP A 94 -3.04 15.21 -6.17
C ASP A 94 -2.28 15.19 -4.84
N VAL A 95 -1.66 16.32 -4.52
CA VAL A 95 -0.84 16.47 -3.30
C VAL A 95 -1.68 16.33 -2.04
N LYS A 96 -2.89 16.90 -2.01
CA LYS A 96 -3.77 16.85 -0.83
C LYS A 96 -4.19 15.40 -0.53
N ILE A 97 -4.59 14.68 -1.56
CA ILE A 97 -4.94 13.25 -1.44
C ILE A 97 -3.70 12.44 -1.06
N TYR A 98 -2.53 12.73 -1.63
CA TYR A 98 -1.30 12.01 -1.32
C TYR A 98 -0.86 12.16 0.14
N GLN A 99 -1.17 13.27 0.78
CA GLN A 99 -0.87 13.47 2.21
C GLN A 99 -1.57 12.44 3.11
N LEU A 100 -2.71 11.91 2.67
CA LEU A 100 -3.41 10.83 3.38
C LEU A 100 -2.57 9.54 3.48
N ARG A 101 -1.53 9.38 2.63
CA ARG A 101 -0.60 8.24 2.73
C ARG A 101 0.09 8.16 4.10
N ASN A 102 0.18 9.26 4.84
CA ASN A 102 0.69 9.26 6.21
C ASN A 102 -0.06 8.29 7.14
N THR A 103 -1.27 7.88 6.74
CA THR A 103 -2.05 6.84 7.43
C THR A 103 -1.28 5.52 7.53
N ILE A 104 -0.62 5.09 6.45
CA ILE A 104 0.16 3.84 6.46
C ILE A 104 1.37 3.93 7.40
N GLU A 105 2.03 5.09 7.48
CA GLU A 105 3.16 5.31 8.39
C GLU A 105 2.70 5.25 9.85
N ARG A 106 1.53 5.81 10.15
CA ARG A 106 0.91 5.72 11.48
C ARG A 106 0.52 4.29 11.82
N ALA A 107 -0.07 3.54 10.86
CA ALA A 107 -0.40 2.13 11.05
C ALA A 107 0.85 1.29 11.38
N PHE A 108 1.92 1.47 10.61
CA PHE A 108 3.20 0.81 10.91
C PHE A 108 3.84 1.28 12.22
N GLY A 109 3.71 2.56 12.58
CA GLY A 109 4.13 3.09 13.86
C GLY A 109 3.44 2.39 15.04
N ARG A 110 2.11 2.20 14.94
CA ARG A 110 1.32 1.44 15.93
C ARG A 110 1.75 -0.04 15.98
N LEU A 111 1.92 -0.67 14.81
CA LEU A 111 2.35 -2.06 14.73
C LEU A 111 3.72 -2.30 15.35
N LYS A 112 4.67 -1.38 15.17
CA LYS A 112 6.01 -1.44 15.77
C LYS A 112 6.03 -1.29 17.30
N GLN A 113 4.94 -0.87 17.92
CA GLN A 113 4.82 -0.88 19.39
C GLN A 113 4.75 -2.31 19.94
N TRP A 114 4.40 -3.28 19.10
CA TRP A 114 4.44 -4.70 19.43
C TRP A 114 5.86 -5.22 19.28
N ARG A 115 6.50 -5.49 20.42
CA ARG A 115 7.92 -5.86 20.46
C ARG A 115 8.25 -7.06 19.58
N GLY A 116 7.43 -8.11 19.58
CA GLY A 116 7.62 -9.29 18.74
C GLY A 116 7.68 -8.96 17.25
N VAL A 117 6.83 -8.04 16.80
CA VAL A 117 6.81 -7.58 15.40
C VAL A 117 7.99 -6.65 15.10
N ALA A 118 8.30 -5.72 16.00
CA ALA A 118 9.38 -4.74 15.83
C ALA A 118 10.77 -5.38 15.74
N THR A 119 11.01 -6.39 16.55
CA THR A 119 12.34 -7.02 16.70
C THR A 119 12.57 -8.18 15.74
N ARG A 120 11.53 -8.68 15.07
CA ARG A 120 11.59 -9.80 14.10
C ARG A 120 12.35 -11.03 14.68
N TYR A 121 12.07 -11.39 15.90
CA TYR A 121 12.69 -12.58 16.51
C TYR A 121 12.23 -13.89 15.89
N ASP A 122 11.02 -13.89 15.32
CA ASP A 122 10.49 -15.07 14.66
C ASP A 122 11.24 -15.35 13.35
N LYS A 123 11.86 -16.53 13.31
CA LYS A 123 12.59 -17.02 12.14
C LYS A 123 11.64 -17.62 11.09
N TYR A 124 10.47 -18.08 11.50
CA TYR A 124 9.47 -18.68 10.64
C TYR A 124 8.48 -17.64 10.15
N ALA A 125 8.31 -17.56 8.83
CA ALA A 125 7.44 -16.59 8.18
C ALA A 125 5.99 -16.66 8.68
N LEU A 126 5.46 -17.87 8.88
CA LEU A 126 4.10 -18.07 9.38
C LEU A 126 3.91 -17.57 10.81
N THR A 127 4.87 -17.82 11.71
CA THR A 127 4.81 -17.34 13.09
C THR A 127 4.85 -15.81 13.12
N PHE A 128 5.75 -15.22 12.34
CA PHE A 128 5.82 -13.76 12.23
C PHE A 128 4.52 -13.16 11.67
N LEU A 129 3.97 -13.76 10.60
CA LEU A 129 2.69 -13.33 10.03
C LEU A 129 1.56 -13.44 11.05
N GLY A 130 1.48 -14.54 11.79
CA GLY A 130 0.51 -14.72 12.87
C GLY A 130 0.61 -13.62 13.93
N GLY A 131 1.82 -13.24 14.32
CA GLY A 131 2.07 -12.12 15.25
C GLY A 131 1.59 -10.77 14.68
N VAL A 132 1.85 -10.51 13.40
CA VAL A 132 1.38 -9.30 12.72
C VAL A 132 -0.15 -9.26 12.65
N LEU A 133 -0.80 -10.36 12.27
CA LEU A 133 -2.26 -10.44 12.17
C LEU A 133 -2.92 -10.27 13.54
N LEU A 134 -2.41 -10.92 14.58
CA LEU A 134 -2.91 -10.78 15.94
C LEU A 134 -2.81 -9.32 16.42
N ALA A 135 -1.65 -8.69 16.23
CA ALA A 135 -1.44 -7.30 16.57
C ALA A 135 -2.41 -6.37 15.83
N SER A 136 -2.62 -6.62 14.53
CA SER A 136 -3.56 -5.86 13.69
C SER A 136 -5.01 -6.02 14.19
N THR A 137 -5.45 -7.22 14.49
CA THR A 137 -6.79 -7.50 15.04
C THR A 137 -7.04 -6.76 16.36
N ILE A 138 -6.06 -6.76 17.26
CA ILE A 138 -6.17 -6.02 18.54
C ILE A 138 -6.20 -4.50 18.28
N MET A 139 -5.45 -4.00 17.30
CA MET A 139 -5.48 -2.58 16.93
C MET A 139 -6.86 -2.18 16.42
N ILE A 140 -7.46 -2.96 15.53
CA ILE A 140 -8.80 -2.74 14.97
C ILE A 140 -9.87 -2.76 16.07
N SER A 141 -9.85 -3.78 16.93
CA SER A 141 -10.82 -3.88 18.04
C SER A 141 -10.78 -2.68 18.98
N ARG A 142 -9.61 -2.15 19.27
CA ARG A 142 -9.43 -0.93 20.10
C ARG A 142 -9.92 0.34 19.40
N THR A 143 -9.84 0.41 18.08
CA THR A 143 -10.37 1.52 17.29
C THR A 143 -11.89 1.47 17.27
N ALA A 144 -12.49 0.29 17.03
CA ALA A 144 -13.93 0.09 17.03
C ALA A 144 -14.59 0.39 18.40
N SER A 145 -13.90 0.11 19.51
CA SER A 145 -14.41 0.38 20.87
C SER A 145 -14.38 1.87 21.28
N ARG A 146 -13.81 2.73 20.46
CA ARG A 146 -13.69 4.19 20.76
C ARG A 146 -14.67 5.05 19.96
N ASN A 147 -15.37 4.46 19.00
CA ASN A 147 -16.46 5.06 18.22
C ASN A 147 -17.83 4.63 18.74
#